data_587c463b825f705b96647f4a1b790c2d
#
_entry.id   587c463b825f705b96647f4a1b790c2d
#
_cell.length_a   1.000
_cell.length_b   1.000
_cell.length_c   1.000
_cell.angle_alpha   90.00
_cell.angle_beta   90.00
_cell.angle_gamma   90.00
#
_symmetry.space_group_name_H-M   'P 1'
#
loop_
_entity.id
_entity.type
_entity.pdbx_description
1 polymer ?
#
loop_
_entity_poly.entity_id
_entity_poly.type
_entity_poly.pdbx_seq_one_letter_code
_entity_poly.pdbx_strand_id
1 'polypeptide(L)'
;MYLSMKSTKSNRTGRPPSNKGATRKKRVFKKKDFISGDGMLTSVWGPSMWHYLHTMSFNYPVNPTEDEKKNYMNFVLMLENVLPCKYCRINLTTNFKNLPLNMENMQSRETFSRYIYDLHELVNTMLKKKSGLSYCDVRERYEHFRARCTEEKPDYIQSAPTQKQNLKETQ
;
A
#
# COMPACT_ATOMS: atom_id res chain seq x y z
N MET A 1 -9.87 2.48 2.83
CA MET A 1 -11.28 2.33 3.20
C MET A 1 -11.86 3.72 3.32
N TYR A 2 -12.41 4.26 2.21
CA TYR A 2 -13.20 5.48 2.20
C TYR A 2 -14.64 5.10 1.93
N LEU A 3 -15.50 5.42 2.89
CA LEU A 3 -16.91 5.08 2.90
C LEU A 3 -17.70 6.03 2.00
N SER A 4 -18.65 5.45 1.29
CA SER A 4 -19.71 6.05 0.49
C SER A 4 -20.53 7.05 1.31
N MET A 5 -20.67 8.27 0.81
CA MET A 5 -21.64 9.24 1.34
C MET A 5 -22.98 9.05 0.62
N LYS A 6 -24.00 8.60 1.36
CA LYS A 6 -25.38 8.80 0.99
C LYS A 6 -25.81 10.19 1.50
N SER A 7 -26.24 11.03 0.56
CA SER A 7 -26.81 12.35 0.85
C SER A 7 -28.19 12.19 1.49
N THR A 8 -28.34 12.60 2.74
CA THR A 8 -29.65 12.93 3.33
C THR A 8 -29.61 14.38 3.77
N LYS A 9 -30.49 15.20 3.17
CA LYS A 9 -30.75 16.57 3.61
C LYS A 9 -31.40 16.52 4.99
N SER A 10 -30.80 17.15 5.98
CA SER A 10 -31.43 17.41 7.27
C SER A 10 -31.20 18.86 7.68
N ASN A 11 -32.27 19.45 8.20
CA ASN A 11 -32.43 20.84 8.57
C ASN A 11 -31.41 21.31 9.62
N ARG A 12 -30.91 22.51 9.40
CA ARG A 12 -30.09 23.29 10.34
C ARG A 12 -30.94 23.81 11.49
N THR A 13 -30.53 23.48 12.70
CA THR A 13 -30.63 24.41 13.85
C THR A 13 -29.54 24.01 14.86
N GLY A 14 -28.76 24.99 15.33
CA GLY A 14 -27.91 24.86 16.50
C GLY A 14 -26.45 24.47 16.21
N ARG A 15 -25.58 25.48 16.00
CA ARG A 15 -24.14 25.33 16.07
C ARG A 15 -23.73 24.97 17.50
N PRO A 16 -23.12 23.81 17.78
CA PRO A 16 -22.61 23.53 19.10
C PRO A 16 -21.48 24.51 19.45
N PRO A 17 -21.32 24.86 20.75
CA PRO A 17 -20.32 25.81 21.19
C PRO A 17 -18.90 25.29 20.78
N SER A 18 -18.09 26.18 20.22
CA SER A 18 -16.69 25.91 19.85
C SER A 18 -15.92 25.46 21.10
N ASN A 19 -15.58 24.21 21.15
CA ASN A 19 -14.69 23.65 22.16
C ASN A 19 -13.33 24.32 21.98
N LYS A 20 -13.02 25.31 22.82
CA LYS A 20 -11.74 26.04 22.86
C LYS A 20 -10.65 25.01 23.05
N GLY A 21 -9.79 24.90 22.05
CA GLY A 21 -8.79 23.88 21.85
C GLY A 21 -8.02 23.50 23.09
N ALA A 22 -8.18 22.27 23.51
CA ALA A 22 -7.17 21.60 24.31
C ALA A 22 -5.89 21.54 23.44
N THR A 23 -4.93 22.41 23.73
CA THR A 23 -3.61 22.37 23.07
C THR A 23 -3.00 20.99 23.31
N ARG A 24 -3.00 20.16 22.26
CA ARG A 24 -2.40 18.83 22.31
C ARG A 24 -0.95 19.01 22.74
N LYS A 25 -0.66 18.65 24.00
CA LYS A 25 0.72 18.76 24.53
C LYS A 25 1.67 18.08 23.56
N LYS A 26 2.62 18.83 23.02
CA LYS A 26 3.61 18.32 22.08
C LYS A 26 4.34 17.17 22.77
N ARG A 27 4.23 15.96 22.19
CA ARG A 27 4.89 14.78 22.74
C ARG A 27 6.41 14.97 22.63
N VAL A 28 7.09 14.98 23.76
CA VAL A 28 8.55 15.05 23.79
C VAL A 28 9.08 13.62 23.63
N PHE A 29 9.79 13.37 22.54
CA PHE A 29 10.46 12.10 22.29
C PHE A 29 11.73 12.01 23.14
N LYS A 30 11.94 10.88 23.79
CA LYS A 30 13.12 10.57 24.61
C LYS A 30 14.04 9.63 23.82
N LYS A 31 15.33 9.59 24.20
CA LYS A 31 16.31 8.69 23.55
C LYS A 31 15.82 7.23 23.47
N LYS A 32 15.14 6.74 24.50
CA LYS A 32 14.55 5.39 24.53
C LYS A 32 13.51 5.13 23.45
N ASP A 33 12.82 6.17 22.95
CA ASP A 33 11.81 6.01 21.90
C ASP A 33 12.46 5.70 20.54
N PHE A 34 13.70 6.20 20.31
CA PHE A 34 14.47 5.96 19.08
C PHE A 34 15.17 4.60 19.05
N ILE A 35 15.38 3.98 20.21
CA ILE A 35 16.00 2.65 20.33
C ILE A 35 14.97 1.55 20.58
N SER A 36 13.67 1.87 20.60
CA SER A 36 12.59 0.89 20.72
C SER A 36 12.56 -0.06 19.52
N GLY A 37 12.53 -1.37 19.77
CA GLY A 37 12.37 -2.40 18.75
C GLY A 37 10.92 -2.72 18.39
N ASP A 38 9.92 -1.98 18.93
CA ASP A 38 8.49 -2.30 18.75
C ASP A 38 7.99 -1.96 17.34
N GLY A 39 8.68 -1.05 16.66
CA GLY A 39 8.35 -0.64 15.30
C GLY A 39 7.32 0.50 15.24
N MET A 40 6.80 0.72 14.04
CA MET A 40 5.91 1.85 13.73
C MET A 40 4.43 1.44 13.79
N LEU A 41 3.55 2.41 14.08
CA LEU A 41 2.10 2.19 14.18
C LEU A 41 1.54 1.70 12.84
N THR A 42 1.06 0.47 12.80
CA THR A 42 0.48 -0.17 11.61
C THR A 42 -0.71 0.60 11.05
N SER A 43 -1.50 1.27 11.90
CA SER A 43 -2.61 2.11 11.46
C SER A 43 -2.19 3.31 10.61
N VAL A 44 -0.91 3.71 10.67
CA VAL A 44 -0.37 4.83 9.89
C VAL A 44 0.17 4.36 8.54
N TRP A 45 1.01 3.35 8.53
CA TRP A 45 1.69 2.90 7.29
C TRP A 45 0.98 1.74 6.58
N GLY A 46 0.21 0.92 7.32
CA GLY A 46 -0.39 -0.30 6.79
C GLY A 46 -1.33 -0.09 5.61
N PRO A 47 -2.28 0.88 5.65
CA PRO A 47 -3.15 1.16 4.51
C PRO A 47 -2.39 1.55 3.25
N SER A 48 -1.33 2.37 3.37
CA SER A 48 -0.49 2.77 2.25
C SER A 48 0.31 1.60 1.67
N MET A 49 0.79 0.69 2.53
CA MET A 49 1.49 -0.51 2.09
C MET A 49 0.56 -1.45 1.32
N TRP A 50 -0.65 -1.69 1.80
CA TRP A 50 -1.65 -2.48 1.07
C TRP A 50 -2.02 -1.84 -0.26
N HIS A 51 -2.21 -0.51 -0.27
CA HIS A 51 -2.46 0.20 -1.52
C HIS A 51 -1.31 0.03 -2.52
N TYR A 52 -0.06 0.12 -2.06
CA TYR A 52 1.12 -0.12 -2.89
C TYR A 52 1.15 -1.55 -3.44
N LEU A 53 0.96 -2.57 -2.58
CA LEU A 53 0.99 -3.98 -2.99
C LEU A 53 -0.08 -4.31 -4.03
N HIS A 54 -1.30 -3.81 -3.85
CA HIS A 54 -2.35 -3.96 -4.86
C HIS A 54 -1.99 -3.24 -6.16
N THR A 55 -1.55 -1.98 -6.09
CA THR A 55 -1.15 -1.22 -7.29
C THR A 55 -0.04 -1.96 -8.05
N MET A 56 0.98 -2.44 -7.34
CA MET A 56 2.08 -3.21 -7.92
C MET A 56 1.59 -4.51 -8.57
N SER A 57 0.71 -5.26 -7.91
CA SER A 57 0.20 -6.54 -8.42
C SER A 57 -0.71 -6.36 -9.64
N PHE A 58 -1.55 -5.33 -9.67
CA PHE A 58 -2.36 -5.00 -10.84
C PHE A 58 -1.56 -4.37 -11.99
N ASN A 59 -0.33 -3.90 -11.72
CA ASN A 59 0.63 -3.47 -12.76
C ASN A 59 1.63 -4.57 -13.15
N TYR A 60 1.57 -5.75 -12.56
CA TYR A 60 2.43 -6.88 -12.91
C TYR A 60 2.33 -7.20 -14.41
N PRO A 61 3.41 -7.61 -15.09
CA PRO A 61 3.37 -7.97 -16.50
C PRO A 61 2.30 -9.00 -16.82
N VAL A 62 1.67 -8.89 -17.99
CA VAL A 62 0.68 -9.89 -18.45
C VAL A 62 1.37 -11.20 -18.79
N ASN A 63 2.53 -11.09 -19.44
CA ASN A 63 3.41 -12.21 -19.80
C ASN A 63 4.78 -11.98 -19.14
N PRO A 64 4.93 -12.32 -17.85
CA PRO A 64 6.15 -12.06 -17.11
C PRO A 64 7.29 -12.97 -17.55
N THR A 65 8.49 -12.43 -17.63
CA THR A 65 9.73 -13.20 -17.77
C THR A 65 10.05 -13.94 -16.48
N GLU A 66 10.92 -14.95 -16.54
CA GLU A 66 11.34 -15.69 -15.34
C GLU A 66 12.05 -14.79 -14.30
N ASP A 67 12.78 -13.78 -14.75
CA ASP A 67 13.43 -12.82 -13.84
C ASP A 67 12.41 -11.88 -13.19
N GLU A 68 11.41 -11.41 -13.93
CA GLU A 68 10.33 -10.63 -13.34
C GLU A 68 9.54 -11.45 -12.30
N LYS A 69 9.21 -12.72 -12.61
CA LYS A 69 8.56 -13.61 -11.64
C LYS A 69 9.35 -13.70 -10.34
N LYS A 70 10.67 -13.98 -10.44
CA LYS A 70 11.56 -14.09 -9.28
C LYS A 70 11.66 -12.78 -8.51
N ASN A 71 11.81 -11.64 -9.20
CA ASN A 71 11.97 -10.34 -8.57
C ASN A 71 10.74 -9.95 -7.76
N TYR A 72 9.54 -10.07 -8.34
CA TYR A 72 8.30 -9.76 -7.63
C TYR A 72 8.02 -10.73 -6.48
N MET A 73 8.27 -12.03 -6.69
CA MET A 73 8.14 -13.03 -5.63
C MET A 73 9.09 -12.74 -4.46
N ASN A 74 10.36 -12.49 -4.75
CA ASN A 74 11.37 -12.18 -3.73
C ASN A 74 11.02 -10.89 -2.98
N PHE A 75 10.52 -9.87 -3.68
CA PHE A 75 10.08 -8.63 -3.04
C PHE A 75 8.99 -8.90 -2.00
N VAL A 76 7.95 -9.68 -2.37
CA VAL A 76 6.84 -9.97 -1.45
C VAL A 76 7.32 -10.83 -0.28
N LEU A 77 8.12 -11.87 -0.53
CA LEU A 77 8.66 -12.73 0.53
C LEU A 77 9.57 -11.94 1.49
N MET A 78 10.37 -10.99 0.98
CA MET A 78 11.26 -10.19 1.81
C MET A 78 10.50 -9.30 2.82
N LEU A 79 9.23 -9.01 2.60
CA LEU A 79 8.42 -8.21 3.53
C LEU A 79 8.35 -8.82 4.94
N GLU A 80 8.41 -10.15 5.07
CA GLU A 80 8.44 -10.81 6.39
C GLU A 80 9.65 -10.41 7.24
N ASN A 81 10.72 -9.90 6.60
CA ASN A 81 11.95 -9.49 7.26
C ASN A 81 12.03 -7.98 7.49
N VAL A 82 11.37 -7.17 6.64
CA VAL A 82 11.61 -5.71 6.59
C VAL A 82 10.39 -4.86 7.00
N LEU A 83 9.21 -5.43 7.19
CA LEU A 83 8.06 -4.64 7.63
C LEU A 83 8.38 -3.88 8.92
N PRO A 84 8.00 -2.58 9.03
CA PRO A 84 8.33 -1.72 10.16
C PRO A 84 7.49 -2.01 11.42
N CYS A 85 7.22 -3.29 11.69
CA CYS A 85 6.47 -3.77 12.83
C CYS A 85 6.87 -5.22 13.13
N LYS A 86 7.42 -5.48 14.31
CA LYS A 86 7.87 -6.80 14.72
C LYS A 86 6.76 -7.87 14.62
N TYR A 87 5.60 -7.57 15.16
CA TYR A 87 4.47 -8.51 15.14
C TYR A 87 3.93 -8.73 13.71
N CYS A 88 4.01 -7.71 12.86
CA CYS A 88 3.59 -7.84 11.46
C CYS A 88 4.51 -8.81 10.71
N ARG A 89 5.83 -8.78 10.96
CA ARG A 89 6.79 -9.74 10.38
C ARG A 89 6.48 -11.16 10.81
N ILE A 90 6.32 -11.42 12.12
CA ILE A 90 6.00 -12.74 12.68
C ILE A 90 4.69 -13.28 12.09
N ASN A 91 3.65 -12.42 12.03
CA ASN A 91 2.36 -12.80 11.47
C ASN A 91 2.46 -13.10 9.97
N LEU A 92 3.25 -12.31 9.22
CA LEU A 92 3.43 -12.53 7.79
C LEU A 92 4.13 -13.85 7.50
N THR A 93 5.16 -14.21 8.28
CA THR A 93 5.79 -15.55 8.20
C THR A 93 4.77 -16.66 8.42
N THR A 94 3.85 -16.51 9.37
CA THR A 94 2.77 -17.46 9.60
C THR A 94 1.78 -17.50 8.44
N ASN A 95 1.43 -16.33 7.90
CA ASN A 95 0.53 -16.22 6.76
C ASN A 95 1.12 -16.88 5.51
N PHE A 96 2.42 -16.76 5.25
CA PHE A 96 3.08 -17.46 4.14
C PHE A 96 3.12 -18.98 4.30
N LYS A 97 3.05 -19.51 5.55
CA LYS A 97 2.87 -20.95 5.78
C LYS A 97 1.44 -21.41 5.42
N ASN A 98 0.45 -20.59 5.71
CA ASN A 98 -0.96 -20.88 5.45
C ASN A 98 -1.36 -20.62 4.00
N LEU A 99 -0.72 -19.64 3.35
CA LEU A 99 -0.93 -19.22 1.96
C LEU A 99 0.44 -19.06 1.30
N PRO A 100 1.10 -20.15 0.87
CA PRO A 100 2.42 -20.09 0.28
C PRO A 100 2.42 -19.33 -1.04
N LEU A 101 3.36 -18.39 -1.20
CA LEU A 101 3.64 -17.76 -2.49
C LEU A 101 4.58 -18.66 -3.29
N ASN A 102 4.14 -19.12 -4.43
CA ASN A 102 4.87 -20.01 -5.31
C ASN A 102 4.89 -19.50 -6.77
N MET A 103 5.60 -20.20 -7.66
CA MET A 103 5.72 -19.81 -9.07
C MET A 103 4.38 -19.89 -9.84
N GLU A 104 3.40 -20.64 -9.38
CA GLU A 104 2.07 -20.69 -9.98
C GLU A 104 1.35 -19.36 -9.81
N ASN A 105 1.50 -18.72 -8.65
CA ASN A 105 0.96 -17.39 -8.39
C ASN A 105 1.60 -16.30 -9.26
N MET A 106 2.80 -16.56 -9.80
CA MET A 106 3.57 -15.61 -10.61
C MET A 106 3.34 -15.75 -12.11
N GLN A 107 2.46 -16.65 -12.57
CA GLN A 107 2.29 -16.94 -14.00
C GLN A 107 1.69 -15.78 -14.80
N SER A 108 0.87 -14.94 -14.19
CA SER A 108 0.21 -13.82 -14.86
C SER A 108 -0.14 -12.71 -13.87
N ARG A 109 -0.52 -11.56 -14.41
CA ARG A 109 -1.08 -10.45 -13.61
C ARG A 109 -2.30 -10.91 -12.81
N GLU A 110 -3.15 -11.74 -13.38
CA GLU A 110 -4.35 -12.22 -12.71
C GLU A 110 -4.00 -13.10 -11.50
N THR A 111 -3.12 -14.09 -11.68
CA THR A 111 -2.72 -15.00 -10.60
C THR A 111 -2.02 -14.26 -9.47
N PHE A 112 -1.12 -13.32 -9.81
CA PHE A 112 -0.38 -12.56 -8.80
C PHE A 112 -1.28 -11.54 -8.05
N SER A 113 -2.13 -10.81 -8.76
CA SER A 113 -3.05 -9.87 -8.09
C SER A 113 -4.10 -10.58 -7.24
N ARG A 114 -4.53 -11.78 -7.66
CA ARG A 114 -5.38 -12.66 -6.86
C ARG A 114 -4.68 -13.08 -5.57
N TYR A 115 -3.43 -13.52 -5.66
CA TYR A 115 -2.66 -13.87 -4.47
C TYR A 115 -2.53 -12.71 -3.47
N ILE A 116 -2.23 -11.50 -3.94
CA ILE A 116 -2.13 -10.31 -3.06
C ILE A 116 -3.49 -9.98 -2.41
N TYR A 117 -4.59 -10.15 -3.14
CA TYR A 117 -5.92 -10.01 -2.57
C TYR A 117 -6.19 -11.05 -1.48
N ASP A 118 -5.91 -12.32 -1.73
CA ASP A 118 -6.14 -13.41 -0.79
C ASP A 118 -5.27 -13.25 0.46
N LEU A 119 -4.02 -12.81 0.31
CA LEU A 119 -3.14 -12.47 1.43
C LEU A 119 -3.70 -11.31 2.27
N HIS A 120 -4.27 -10.28 1.64
CA HIS A 120 -4.90 -9.17 2.36
C HIS A 120 -6.14 -9.63 3.13
N GLU A 121 -6.99 -10.46 2.53
CA GLU A 121 -8.17 -11.01 3.20
C GLU A 121 -7.79 -11.96 4.35
N LEU A 122 -6.70 -12.72 4.22
CA LEU A 122 -6.15 -13.53 5.30
C LEU A 122 -5.73 -12.65 6.51
N VAL A 123 -5.04 -11.54 6.23
CA VAL A 123 -4.67 -10.56 7.28
C VAL A 123 -5.91 -9.88 7.88
N ASN A 124 -6.90 -9.52 7.06
CA ASN A 124 -8.16 -8.96 7.54
C ASN A 124 -8.87 -9.93 8.48
N THR A 125 -8.95 -11.19 8.13
CA THR A 125 -9.55 -12.26 8.94
C THR A 125 -8.84 -12.41 10.29
N MET A 126 -7.50 -12.45 10.27
CA MET A 126 -6.66 -12.50 11.48
C MET A 126 -6.93 -11.28 12.40
N LEU A 127 -7.14 -10.12 11.81
CA LEU A 127 -7.44 -8.88 12.54
C LEU A 127 -8.93 -8.71 12.88
N LYS A 128 -9.77 -9.71 12.60
CA LYS A 128 -11.24 -9.68 12.76
C LYS A 128 -11.89 -8.50 12.03
N LYS A 129 -11.33 -8.14 10.87
CA LYS A 129 -11.86 -7.12 9.96
C LYS A 129 -12.55 -7.79 8.78
N LYS A 130 -13.52 -7.10 8.20
CA LYS A 130 -14.18 -7.52 6.96
C LYS A 130 -14.03 -6.39 5.94
N SER A 131 -13.46 -6.66 4.78
CA SER A 131 -13.39 -5.68 3.69
C SER A 131 -14.77 -5.48 3.05
N GLY A 132 -15.54 -6.54 2.95
CA GLY A 132 -16.81 -6.57 2.22
C GLY A 132 -16.62 -6.43 0.69
N LEU A 133 -15.40 -6.54 0.19
CA LEU A 133 -15.05 -6.41 -1.21
C LEU A 133 -14.65 -7.76 -1.78
N SER A 134 -15.24 -8.13 -2.91
CA SER A 134 -14.76 -9.26 -3.70
C SER A 134 -13.48 -8.91 -4.46
N TYR A 135 -12.79 -9.92 -4.97
CA TYR A 135 -11.66 -9.69 -5.87
C TYR A 135 -12.06 -8.86 -7.11
N CYS A 136 -13.26 -9.07 -7.65
CA CYS A 136 -13.75 -8.30 -8.79
C CYS A 136 -13.89 -6.81 -8.47
N ASP A 137 -14.40 -6.47 -7.26
CA ASP A 137 -14.51 -5.08 -6.80
C ASP A 137 -13.13 -4.42 -6.65
N VAL A 138 -12.17 -5.18 -6.09
CA VAL A 138 -10.79 -4.70 -5.94
C VAL A 138 -10.13 -4.53 -7.30
N ARG A 139 -10.29 -5.49 -8.21
CA ARG A 139 -9.76 -5.41 -9.58
C ARG A 139 -10.31 -4.18 -10.31
N GLU A 140 -11.61 -3.99 -10.32
CA GLU A 140 -12.24 -2.83 -10.96
C GLU A 140 -11.66 -1.52 -10.43
N ARG A 141 -11.54 -1.38 -9.10
CA ARG A 141 -10.96 -0.19 -8.47
C ARG A 141 -9.54 0.09 -8.95
N TYR A 142 -8.67 -0.92 -9.00
CA TYR A 142 -7.26 -0.72 -9.37
C TYR A 142 -7.06 -0.57 -10.88
N GLU A 143 -7.92 -1.15 -11.71
CA GLU A 143 -7.91 -0.89 -13.16
C GLU A 143 -8.28 0.58 -13.50
N HIS A 144 -9.09 1.24 -12.68
CA HIS A 144 -9.35 2.68 -12.81
C HIS A 144 -8.11 3.55 -12.56
N PHE A 145 -7.13 3.06 -11.82
CA PHE A 145 -5.87 3.78 -11.55
C PHE A 145 -4.83 3.58 -12.66
N ARG A 146 -5.12 2.79 -13.67
CA ARG A 146 -4.18 2.56 -14.76
C ARG A 146 -3.94 3.84 -15.54
N ALA A 147 -2.66 4.23 -15.63
CA ALA A 147 -2.26 5.38 -16.45
C ALA A 147 -2.61 5.09 -17.90
N ARG A 148 -3.39 5.96 -18.51
CA ARG A 148 -3.66 5.97 -19.94
C ARG A 148 -2.71 6.98 -20.54
N CYS A 149 -1.53 6.52 -20.97
CA CYS A 149 -0.61 7.34 -21.73
C CYS A 149 -1.27 7.62 -23.07
N THR A 150 -1.88 8.82 -23.22
CA THR A 150 -2.20 9.40 -24.50
C THR A 150 -0.90 9.84 -25.16
N GLU A 151 -0.85 9.91 -26.48
CA GLU A 151 0.35 10.34 -27.22
C GLU A 151 0.83 11.73 -26.80
N GLU A 152 -0.06 12.58 -26.29
CA GLU A 152 0.27 13.88 -25.70
C GLU A 152 0.67 13.68 -24.22
N LYS A 153 1.93 13.94 -23.93
CA LYS A 153 2.40 14.04 -22.54
C LYS A 153 1.73 15.25 -21.89
N PRO A 154 1.13 15.12 -20.70
CA PRO A 154 0.59 16.27 -19.98
C PRO A 154 1.65 17.37 -19.82
N ASP A 155 1.28 18.64 -20.00
CA ASP A 155 2.20 19.79 -20.00
C ASP A 155 3.09 19.89 -18.76
N TYR A 156 2.62 19.41 -17.59
CA TYR A 156 3.42 19.37 -16.36
C TYR A 156 4.62 18.40 -16.42
N ILE A 157 4.62 17.42 -17.33
CA ILE A 157 5.78 16.53 -17.55
C ILE A 157 6.81 17.18 -18.47
N GLN A 158 6.38 18.11 -19.33
CA GLN A 158 7.27 18.82 -20.25
C GLN A 158 8.06 19.93 -19.55
N SER A 159 7.56 20.45 -18.42
CA SER A 159 8.16 21.57 -17.69
C SER A 159 9.18 21.19 -16.62
N ALA A 160 9.44 19.90 -16.38
CA ALA A 160 10.48 19.50 -15.45
C ALA A 160 11.87 19.80 -16.05
N PRO A 161 12.67 20.70 -15.47
CA PRO A 161 13.99 20.99 -15.99
C PRO A 161 14.88 19.73 -15.89
N THR A 162 15.38 19.29 -17.03
CA THR A 162 16.41 18.26 -17.09
C THR A 162 17.65 18.81 -16.40
N GLN A 163 17.91 18.41 -15.16
CA GLN A 163 19.19 18.72 -14.50
C GLN A 163 20.28 17.98 -15.28
N LYS A 164 20.94 18.69 -16.19
CA LYS A 164 22.22 18.24 -16.75
C LYS A 164 23.22 18.26 -15.58
N GLN A 165 23.52 17.08 -15.06
CA GLN A 165 24.68 16.92 -14.17
C GLN A 165 25.93 17.21 -14.99
N ASN A 166 26.49 18.41 -14.83
CA ASN A 166 27.83 18.72 -15.27
C ASN A 166 28.80 17.97 -14.34
N LEU A 167 29.17 16.75 -14.71
CA LEU A 167 30.37 16.11 -14.21
C LEU A 167 31.55 16.92 -14.79
N LYS A 168 32.09 17.87 -14.01
CA LYS A 168 33.40 18.41 -14.28
C LYS A 168 34.41 17.32 -13.96
N GLU A 169 35.00 16.78 -15.00
CA GLU A 169 36.25 16.02 -14.92
C GLU A 169 37.31 16.96 -14.35
N THR A 170 37.80 16.66 -13.14
CA THR A 170 39.03 17.25 -12.62
C THR A 170 40.17 16.37 -13.09
N GLN A 171 40.99 16.95 -13.97
CA GLN A 171 42.33 16.46 -14.31
C GLN A 171 43.27 16.64 -13.11
#